data_7c31dd589ab23f0e9ef5805582ffef71
#
_entry.id   7c31dd589ab23f0e9ef5805582ffef71
#
_cell.length_a   1.000
_cell.length_b   1.000
_cell.length_c   1.000
_cell.angle_alpha   90.00
_cell.angle_beta   90.00
_cell.angle_gamma   90.00
#
_symmetry.space_group_name_H-M   'P 1'
#
loop_
_entity.id
_entity.type
_entity.pdbx_description
1 polymer ?
#
loop_
_entity_poly.entity_id
_entity_poly.type
_entity_poly.pdbx_seq_one_letter_code
_entity_poly.pdbx_strand_id
1 'polypeptide(L)'
;MPTSKLNLAIWKFIKVISRSLLLFITCVVAAGCDPLCENEPISSAVSPDGSKKAVTFLRGCGATSADSTQLSIISSRQSIPSGIGNVLVVEGQPLIQVSWDSDSAITISKMGSGRIFKQLLEMEGTFVRYEYAP
;
A
#
# COMPACT_ATOMS: atom_id res chain seq x y z
N MET A 1 -28.09 -19.08 58.42
CA MET A 1 -28.53 -18.47 57.15
C MET A 1 -27.30 -18.38 56.22
N PRO A 2 -27.11 -19.28 55.28
CA PRO A 2 -25.88 -19.32 54.46
C PRO A 2 -25.96 -18.50 53.14
N THR A 3 -26.99 -17.71 52.92
CA THR A 3 -27.24 -17.03 51.65
C THR A 3 -26.37 -15.78 51.37
N SER A 4 -25.81 -15.14 52.38
CA SER A 4 -25.04 -13.90 52.21
C SER A 4 -23.63 -14.14 51.62
N LYS A 5 -22.98 -15.24 51.98
CA LYS A 5 -21.62 -15.57 51.51
C LYS A 5 -21.62 -16.03 50.03
N LEU A 6 -22.67 -16.73 49.61
CA LEU A 6 -22.85 -17.18 48.22
C LEU A 6 -23.08 -15.99 47.30
N ASN A 7 -23.91 -15.03 47.70
CA ASN A 7 -24.17 -13.83 46.92
C ASN A 7 -22.94 -12.95 46.73
N LEU A 8 -22.06 -12.85 47.77
CA LEU A 8 -20.84 -12.06 47.70
C LEU A 8 -19.79 -12.70 46.76
N ALA A 9 -19.72 -14.03 46.73
CA ALA A 9 -18.86 -14.77 45.80
C ALA A 9 -19.34 -14.61 44.35
N ILE A 10 -20.61 -14.77 44.08
CA ILE A 10 -21.22 -14.57 42.76
C ILE A 10 -20.99 -13.14 42.26
N TRP A 11 -21.14 -12.13 43.11
CA TRP A 11 -20.91 -10.75 42.74
C TRP A 11 -19.46 -10.42 42.40
N LYS A 12 -18.50 -11.03 43.08
CA LYS A 12 -17.07 -10.94 42.75
C LYS A 12 -16.77 -11.58 41.38
N PHE A 13 -17.34 -12.75 41.10
CA PHE A 13 -17.17 -13.42 39.80
C PHE A 13 -17.77 -12.60 38.66
N ILE A 14 -18.96 -12.02 38.84
CA ILE A 14 -19.59 -11.17 37.82
C ILE A 14 -18.74 -9.93 37.53
N LYS A 15 -18.14 -9.29 38.55
CA LYS A 15 -17.25 -8.11 38.34
C LYS A 15 -15.96 -8.48 37.61
N VAL A 16 -15.38 -9.64 37.86
CA VAL A 16 -14.15 -10.11 37.19
C VAL A 16 -14.46 -10.43 35.72
N ILE A 17 -15.55 -11.14 35.45
CA ILE A 17 -15.98 -11.46 34.08
C ILE A 17 -16.32 -10.19 33.29
N SER A 18 -17.02 -9.23 33.90
CA SER A 18 -17.36 -7.95 33.28
C SER A 18 -16.12 -7.13 32.94
N ARG A 19 -15.10 -7.11 33.81
CA ARG A 19 -13.83 -6.41 33.55
C ARG A 19 -13.02 -7.07 32.44
N SER A 20 -12.96 -8.41 32.42
CA SER A 20 -12.27 -9.17 31.36
C SER A 20 -12.98 -9.01 30.02
N LEU A 21 -14.31 -9.01 29.99
CA LEU A 21 -15.08 -8.81 28.78
C LEU A 21 -14.90 -7.38 28.23
N LEU A 22 -14.86 -6.38 29.10
CA LEU A 22 -14.63 -4.99 28.71
C LEU A 22 -13.21 -4.79 28.12
N LEU A 23 -12.19 -5.41 28.69
CA LEU A 23 -10.81 -5.40 28.18
C LEU A 23 -10.70 -6.11 26.83
N PHE A 24 -11.46 -7.19 26.63
CA PHE A 24 -11.45 -7.93 25.36
C PHE A 24 -12.14 -7.12 24.24
N ILE A 25 -13.22 -6.42 24.54
CA ILE A 25 -13.94 -5.57 23.58
C ILE A 25 -13.08 -4.37 23.17
N THR A 26 -12.33 -3.76 24.08
CA THR A 26 -11.41 -2.64 23.75
C THR A 26 -10.23 -3.07 22.87
N CYS A 27 -9.71 -4.29 23.02
CA CYS A 27 -8.65 -4.81 22.15
C CYS A 27 -9.12 -5.08 20.70
N VAL A 28 -10.38 -5.52 20.52
CA VAL A 28 -10.91 -5.84 19.18
C VAL A 28 -11.17 -4.58 18.35
N VAL A 29 -11.49 -3.46 18.98
CA VAL A 29 -11.75 -2.18 18.28
C VAL A 29 -10.46 -1.50 17.79
N ALA A 30 -9.31 -1.81 18.39
CA ALA A 30 -8.02 -1.24 17.98
C ALA A 30 -7.38 -1.94 16.76
N ALA A 31 -7.89 -3.08 16.32
CA ALA A 31 -7.36 -3.84 15.17
C ALA A 31 -7.97 -3.43 13.82
N GLY A 32 -8.82 -2.42 13.76
CA GLY A 32 -9.62 -2.04 12.60
C GLY A 32 -9.17 -0.81 11.81
N CYS A 33 -7.92 -0.39 11.91
CA CYS A 33 -7.39 0.69 11.07
C CYS A 33 -6.28 0.16 10.15
N ASP A 34 -6.58 -0.78 9.26
CA ASP A 34 -5.80 -0.91 8.05
C ASP A 34 -6.06 0.37 7.21
N PRO A 35 -5.01 1.06 6.77
CA PRO A 35 -5.19 2.13 5.81
C PRO A 35 -5.83 1.50 4.57
N LEU A 36 -7.06 1.90 4.27
CA LEU A 36 -7.85 1.44 3.12
C LEU A 36 -7.24 1.94 1.80
N CYS A 37 -5.94 1.70 1.60
CA CYS A 37 -5.25 1.99 0.34
C CYS A 37 -5.19 0.70 -0.48
N GLU A 38 -5.74 0.75 -1.67
CA GLU A 38 -5.72 -0.34 -2.63
C GLU A 38 -4.89 0.04 -3.86
N ASN A 39 -4.13 -0.92 -4.37
CA ASN A 39 -3.33 -0.75 -5.58
C ASN A 39 -3.99 -1.53 -6.72
N GLU A 40 -4.47 -0.81 -7.72
CA GLU A 40 -5.07 -1.36 -8.93
C GLU A 40 -4.05 -1.35 -10.08
N PRO A 41 -3.75 -2.52 -10.70
CA PRO A 41 -2.77 -2.59 -11.77
C PRO A 41 -3.25 -1.86 -13.03
N ILE A 42 -2.36 -1.04 -13.63
CA ILE A 42 -2.60 -0.38 -14.92
C ILE A 42 -1.83 -1.11 -16.01
N SER A 43 -0.53 -1.30 -15.83
CA SER A 43 0.35 -1.93 -16.83
C SER A 43 1.60 -2.53 -16.21
N SER A 44 2.26 -3.40 -16.96
CA SER A 44 3.57 -3.91 -16.58
C SER A 44 4.46 -4.13 -17.81
N ALA A 45 5.76 -3.86 -17.66
CA ALA A 45 6.78 -4.12 -18.66
C ALA A 45 7.90 -4.97 -18.04
N VAL A 46 8.22 -6.10 -18.62
CA VAL A 46 9.28 -7.01 -18.16
C VAL A 46 10.60 -6.61 -18.80
N SER A 47 11.70 -6.67 -18.03
CA SER A 47 13.06 -6.43 -18.53
C SER A 47 13.45 -7.46 -19.59
N PRO A 48 14.37 -7.13 -20.53
CA PRO A 48 14.76 -8.04 -21.59
C PRO A 48 15.31 -9.39 -21.08
N ASP A 49 16.01 -9.41 -19.95
CA ASP A 49 16.51 -10.63 -19.30
C ASP A 49 15.44 -11.41 -18.50
N GLY A 50 14.22 -10.85 -18.38
CA GLY A 50 13.11 -11.45 -17.64
C GLY A 50 13.26 -11.45 -16.13
N SER A 51 14.28 -10.81 -15.55
CA SER A 51 14.54 -10.82 -14.10
C SER A 51 13.68 -9.85 -13.33
N LYS A 52 13.38 -8.69 -13.91
CA LYS A 52 12.63 -7.60 -13.30
C LYS A 52 11.39 -7.26 -14.12
N LYS A 53 10.47 -6.53 -13.49
CA LYS A 53 9.37 -5.85 -14.18
C LYS A 53 9.11 -4.49 -13.56
N ALA A 54 8.76 -3.54 -14.40
CA ALA A 54 8.20 -2.27 -13.99
C ALA A 54 6.67 -2.39 -14.00
N VAL A 55 6.04 -2.09 -12.89
CA VAL A 55 4.58 -2.16 -12.72
C VAL A 55 4.04 -0.77 -12.44
N THR A 56 3.11 -0.32 -13.27
CA THR A 56 2.35 0.92 -13.05
C THR A 56 0.99 0.56 -12.46
N PHE A 57 0.60 1.25 -11.41
CA PHE A 57 -0.67 1.01 -10.72
C PHE A 57 -1.27 2.31 -10.19
N LEU A 58 -2.59 2.31 -10.07
CA LEU A 58 -3.33 3.35 -9.37
C LEU A 58 -3.41 3.01 -7.90
N ARG A 59 -3.11 3.97 -7.03
CA ARG A 59 -3.28 3.84 -5.58
C ARG A 59 -4.35 4.79 -5.11
N GLY A 60 -5.44 4.22 -4.61
CA GLY A 60 -6.53 4.92 -3.94
C GLY A 60 -6.52 4.63 -2.45
N CYS A 61 -6.74 5.65 -1.62
CA CYS A 61 -6.79 5.53 -0.16
C CYS A 61 -8.15 5.98 0.40
N GLY A 62 -9.23 5.70 -0.31
CA GLY A 62 -10.59 6.02 0.08
C GLY A 62 -11.07 7.40 -0.40
N ALA A 63 -12.33 7.71 -0.13
CA ALA A 63 -13.06 8.81 -0.73
C ALA A 63 -12.56 10.24 -0.38
N THR A 64 -11.69 10.37 0.61
CA THR A 64 -11.18 11.67 1.09
C THR A 64 -9.77 12.01 0.61
N SER A 65 -9.09 11.07 -0.08
CA SER A 65 -7.75 11.28 -0.64
C SER A 65 -7.79 11.21 -2.16
N ALA A 66 -6.97 12.06 -2.80
CA ALA A 66 -6.79 11.98 -4.24
C ALA A 66 -6.04 10.69 -4.60
N ASP A 67 -6.44 10.05 -5.67
CA ASP A 67 -5.70 8.93 -6.26
C ASP A 67 -4.33 9.38 -6.75
N SER A 68 -3.42 8.43 -6.84
CA SER A 68 -2.09 8.65 -7.39
C SER A 68 -1.69 7.50 -8.32
N THR A 69 -1.08 7.84 -9.46
CA THR A 69 -0.44 6.87 -10.33
C THR A 69 0.98 6.63 -9.85
N GLN A 70 1.32 5.37 -9.64
CA GLN A 70 2.59 4.97 -9.07
C GLN A 70 3.28 3.92 -9.91
N LEU A 71 4.61 3.85 -9.79
CA LEU A 71 5.43 2.87 -10.48
C LEU A 71 6.40 2.22 -9.52
N SER A 72 6.52 0.91 -9.63
CA SER A 72 7.51 0.11 -8.94
C SER A 72 8.31 -0.76 -9.90
N ILE A 73 9.61 -0.88 -9.64
CA ILE A 73 10.46 -1.92 -10.20
C ILE A 73 10.57 -3.02 -9.16
N ILE A 74 10.23 -4.24 -9.55
CA ILE A 74 10.19 -5.41 -8.68
C ILE A 74 10.73 -6.64 -9.44
N SER A 75 11.01 -7.72 -8.76
CA SER A 75 11.29 -9.01 -9.41
C SER A 75 10.11 -9.42 -10.29
N SER A 76 10.37 -9.98 -11.47
CA SER A 76 9.33 -10.40 -12.42
C SER A 76 8.31 -11.39 -11.82
N ARG A 77 8.72 -12.15 -10.80
CA ARG A 77 7.90 -13.17 -10.12
C ARG A 77 7.04 -12.60 -8.98
N GLN A 78 7.32 -11.39 -8.51
CA GLN A 78 6.54 -10.79 -7.42
C GLN A 78 5.18 -10.31 -7.91
N SER A 79 4.19 -10.37 -7.03
CA SER A 79 2.90 -9.70 -7.22
C SER A 79 3.06 -8.19 -7.14
N ILE A 80 2.03 -7.44 -7.53
CA ILE A 80 1.97 -5.99 -7.36
C ILE A 80 2.15 -5.68 -5.87
N PRO A 81 3.01 -4.69 -5.51
CA PRO A 81 3.18 -4.32 -4.12
C PRO A 81 1.89 -3.77 -3.53
N SER A 82 1.59 -4.10 -2.28
CA SER A 82 0.48 -3.50 -1.53
C SER A 82 0.82 -2.12 -0.96
N GLY A 83 2.10 -1.76 -0.98
CA GLY A 83 2.63 -0.49 -0.49
C GLY A 83 2.71 0.61 -1.56
N ILE A 84 3.40 1.69 -1.19
CA ILE A 84 3.66 2.83 -2.08
C ILE A 84 4.69 2.45 -3.14
N GLY A 85 4.56 2.99 -4.34
CA GLY A 85 5.50 2.83 -5.45
C GLY A 85 6.94 3.18 -5.05
N ASN A 86 7.89 2.33 -5.46
CA ASN A 86 9.28 2.50 -5.08
C ASN A 86 10.08 3.46 -5.99
N VAL A 87 9.61 3.74 -7.20
CA VAL A 87 10.31 4.58 -8.20
C VAL A 87 9.63 5.91 -8.45
N LEU A 88 8.33 5.91 -8.78
CA LEU A 88 7.58 7.10 -9.14
C LEU A 88 6.25 7.16 -8.40
N VAL A 89 5.86 8.35 -7.94
CA VAL A 89 4.53 8.66 -7.39
C VAL A 89 4.09 10.00 -7.95
N VAL A 90 2.97 10.02 -8.67
CA VAL A 90 2.39 11.21 -9.30
C VAL A 90 0.92 11.35 -8.89
N GLU A 91 0.51 12.57 -8.59
CA GLU A 91 -0.88 12.89 -8.27
C GLU A 91 -1.82 12.64 -9.45
N GLY A 92 -2.98 12.08 -9.18
CA GLY A 92 -4.00 11.83 -10.19
C GLY A 92 -3.69 10.63 -11.07
N GLN A 93 -4.20 10.70 -12.32
CA GLN A 93 -4.12 9.61 -13.28
C GLN A 93 -3.46 10.05 -14.62
N PRO A 94 -2.23 10.60 -14.59
CA PRO A 94 -1.50 10.87 -15.82
C PRO A 94 -1.18 9.56 -16.54
N LEU A 95 -1.06 9.62 -17.87
CA LEU A 95 -0.60 8.48 -18.63
C LEU A 95 0.89 8.25 -18.40
N ILE A 96 1.23 7.08 -17.88
CA ILE A 96 2.60 6.63 -17.67
C ILE A 96 2.89 5.47 -18.64
N GLN A 97 3.91 5.64 -19.46
CA GLN A 97 4.43 4.59 -20.33
C GLN A 97 5.85 4.22 -19.89
N VAL A 98 6.18 2.95 -19.95
CA VAL A 98 7.48 2.42 -19.55
C VAL A 98 8.08 1.60 -20.68
N SER A 99 9.32 1.89 -21.00
CA SER A 99 10.12 1.12 -21.96
C SER A 99 11.45 0.72 -21.34
N TRP A 100 11.82 -0.54 -21.44
CA TRP A 100 13.15 -1.02 -21.07
C TRP A 100 14.14 -0.72 -22.21
N ASP A 101 15.19 0.05 -21.91
CA ASP A 101 16.27 0.33 -22.83
C ASP A 101 17.33 -0.77 -22.80
N SER A 102 17.47 -1.42 -21.63
CA SER A 102 18.34 -2.58 -21.38
C SER A 102 17.89 -3.31 -20.10
N ASP A 103 18.59 -4.36 -19.68
CA ASP A 103 18.31 -5.09 -18.42
C ASP A 103 18.48 -4.23 -17.17
N SER A 104 19.19 -3.10 -17.29
CA SER A 104 19.50 -2.19 -16.18
C SER A 104 19.13 -0.72 -16.46
N ALA A 105 18.33 -0.44 -17.49
CA ALA A 105 17.91 0.92 -17.81
C ALA A 105 16.48 0.95 -18.35
N ILE A 106 15.68 1.88 -17.84
CA ILE A 106 14.31 2.14 -18.29
C ILE A 106 14.10 3.62 -18.60
N THR A 107 13.22 3.88 -19.58
CA THR A 107 12.68 5.19 -19.86
C THR A 107 11.21 5.23 -19.43
N ILE A 108 10.85 6.23 -18.65
CA ILE A 108 9.49 6.51 -18.19
C ILE A 108 9.01 7.78 -18.85
N SER A 109 7.98 7.65 -19.69
CA SER A 109 7.33 8.79 -20.33
C SER A 109 6.03 9.11 -19.61
N LYS A 110 5.85 10.38 -19.23
CA LYS A 110 4.65 10.89 -18.57
C LYS A 110 3.98 11.93 -19.45
N MET A 111 2.71 11.73 -19.74
CA MET A 111 1.86 12.69 -20.43
C MET A 111 0.74 13.16 -19.51
N GLY A 112 0.49 14.47 -19.50
CA GLY A 112 -0.53 15.10 -18.66
C GLY A 112 0.02 15.71 -17.38
N SER A 113 -0.84 16.43 -16.67
CA SER A 113 -0.55 17.14 -15.43
C SER A 113 -0.55 16.20 -14.22
N GLY A 114 -0.01 16.66 -13.11
CA GLY A 114 0.04 15.97 -11.84
C GLY A 114 1.34 16.27 -11.09
N ARG A 115 1.23 16.58 -9.81
CA ARG A 115 2.40 16.84 -8.97
C ARG A 115 3.16 15.54 -8.72
N ILE A 116 4.48 15.61 -8.87
CA ILE A 116 5.37 14.48 -8.59
C ILE A 116 5.74 14.52 -7.10
N PHE A 117 5.42 13.45 -6.37
CA PHE A 117 5.74 13.29 -4.95
C PHE A 117 7.03 12.48 -4.74
N LYS A 118 7.32 11.55 -5.64
CA LYS A 118 8.51 10.73 -5.65
C LYS A 118 9.00 10.53 -7.07
N GLN A 119 10.31 10.60 -7.26
CA GLN A 119 10.98 10.35 -8.54
C GLN A 119 12.41 9.92 -8.25
N LEU A 120 12.73 8.65 -8.48
CA LEU A 120 14.08 8.13 -8.32
C LEU A 120 14.76 7.97 -9.67
N LEU A 121 16.06 8.25 -9.72
CA LEU A 121 16.90 8.07 -10.91
C LEU A 121 17.53 6.68 -10.97
N GLU A 122 17.46 5.92 -9.88
CA GLU A 122 17.97 4.56 -9.78
C GLU A 122 17.17 3.77 -8.74
N MET A 123 16.93 2.48 -9.04
CA MET A 123 16.31 1.53 -8.13
C MET A 123 16.93 0.14 -8.35
N GLU A 124 17.58 -0.40 -7.31
CA GLU A 124 18.20 -1.76 -7.33
C GLU A 124 19.04 -2.04 -8.58
N GLY A 125 19.94 -1.11 -8.93
CA GLY A 125 20.82 -1.21 -10.09
C GLY A 125 20.11 -1.00 -11.44
N THR A 126 18.91 -0.44 -11.44
CA THR A 126 18.20 -0.02 -12.66
C THR A 126 18.18 1.50 -12.74
N PHE A 127 18.79 2.05 -13.78
CA PHE A 127 18.77 3.49 -14.07
C PHE A 127 17.44 3.89 -14.69
N VAL A 128 16.91 5.04 -14.27
CA VAL A 128 15.61 5.55 -14.71
C VAL A 128 15.78 6.88 -15.41
N ARG A 129 15.39 6.94 -16.67
CA ARG A 129 15.27 8.18 -17.45
C ARG A 129 13.81 8.63 -17.49
N TYR A 130 13.59 9.91 -17.40
CA TYR A 130 12.26 10.51 -17.49
C TYR A 130 12.11 11.39 -18.72
N GLU A 131 10.97 11.24 -19.41
CA GLU A 131 10.55 12.08 -20.51
C GLU A 131 9.15 12.64 -20.19
N TYR A 132 9.03 13.94 -20.13
CA TYR A 132 7.77 14.61 -19.80
C TYR A 132 7.23 15.34 -21.00
N ALA A 133 5.98 15.03 -21.35
CA ALA A 133 5.19 15.80 -22.31
C ALA A 133 4.08 16.56 -21.56
N PRO A 134 3.78 17.79 -21.97
CA PRO A 134 2.72 18.60 -21.39
C PRO A 134 1.33 17.98 -21.52
#